data_86467fd0bdaef50ec0ca8f2404c3dc74
#
_entry.id   86467fd0bdaef50ec0ca8f2404c3dc74
#
_cell.length_a   1.000
_cell.length_b   1.000
_cell.length_c   1.000
_cell.angle_alpha   90.00
_cell.angle_beta   90.00
_cell.angle_gamma   90.00
#
_symmetry.space_group_name_H-M   'P 1'
#
loop_
_entity.id
_entity.type
_entity.pdbx_description
1 polymer ?
#
loop_
_entity_poly.entity_id
_entity_poly.type
_entity_poly.pdbx_seq_one_letter_code
_entity_poly.pdbx_strand_id
1 'polypeptide(L)'
;MDLRGVEGLCTSEVEARLDVVTPGLTASVPWLMAGQDTGPAPDVPAGLCASAKSAREMTRGKDVGLAVAWAEEALDEAPCRHDPLCVWRALVTLVSAGELVTVDEQCARLVEDVEPGPFTRAQRRSMMLRARARVARHTGDLPGARRILGELIESDVSQNVRLLGVSWLVDVLLEEGAIDEAVDLMADSGLDRAAQQWLMCRPMLLSARAAVRLAIGDADTGFQDFLQAERLFEGQRMSNRAMLLCPTQISLAAKAARRDELAARIAGQVLLRARGWGEPRVLGMALSTLATVENGPDACAQLTEAAELLEVGGARSELITVNQELARRLAARDDVAGARWRIGQAMGIAKEIGAHGRAQNLRAEFGGMTDSVRLTKQESRVASLARGGHSNEQIAGKLGLSLRGIEFHLSNVYRKLGVRGRRGLRDALGEEAAGRQM
;
A
#
# COMPACT_ATOMS: atom_id res chain seq x y z
N MET A 1 7.62 33.23 11.61
CA MET A 1 6.25 33.72 11.49
C MET A 1 5.59 33.52 12.86
N ASP A 2 5.21 34.61 13.53
CA ASP A 2 4.67 34.53 14.89
C ASP A 2 3.20 34.16 14.82
N LEU A 3 2.88 32.92 15.23
CA LEU A 3 1.51 32.37 15.17
C LEU A 3 0.68 32.68 16.43
N ARG A 4 1.16 33.61 17.29
CA ARG A 4 0.48 33.96 18.56
C ARG A 4 -0.84 34.73 18.42
N GLY A 5 -1.33 34.96 17.21
CA GLY A 5 -2.59 35.67 16.95
C GLY A 5 -3.71 34.82 16.41
N VAL A 6 -3.60 33.48 16.49
CA VAL A 6 -4.49 32.54 15.78
C VAL A 6 -5.45 31.80 16.72
N GLU A 7 -5.46 32.16 18.01
CA GLU A 7 -6.45 31.62 18.95
C GLU A 7 -7.85 32.13 18.59
N GLY A 8 -8.71 31.21 18.16
CA GLY A 8 -10.11 31.48 17.84
C GLY A 8 -10.49 31.58 16.37
N LEU A 9 -9.51 31.50 15.45
CA LEU A 9 -9.83 31.40 14.02
C LEU A 9 -10.18 29.95 13.64
N CYS A 10 -11.17 29.79 12.76
CA CYS A 10 -11.42 28.50 12.12
C CYS A 10 -10.11 28.06 11.41
N THR A 11 -9.78 26.79 11.51
CA THR A 11 -8.55 26.26 10.87
C THR A 11 -8.49 26.60 9.39
N SER A 12 -9.62 26.68 8.70
CA SER A 12 -9.75 27.11 7.31
C SER A 12 -9.26 28.55 7.04
N GLU A 13 -9.41 29.49 8.00
CA GLU A 13 -8.95 30.89 7.81
C GLU A 13 -7.43 31.02 7.95
N VAL A 14 -6.82 30.24 8.86
CA VAL A 14 -5.36 30.18 9.00
C VAL A 14 -4.73 29.58 7.75
N GLU A 15 -5.36 28.56 7.23
CA GLU A 15 -4.91 27.80 6.06
C GLU A 15 -5.11 28.57 4.77
N ALA A 16 -6.21 29.32 4.63
CA ALA A 16 -6.40 30.23 3.51
C ALA A 16 -5.32 31.32 3.45
N ARG A 17 -4.83 31.81 4.60
CA ARG A 17 -3.68 32.73 4.67
C ARG A 17 -2.38 32.08 4.27
N LEU A 18 -2.18 30.81 4.60
CA LEU A 18 -1.00 30.03 4.17
C LEU A 18 -1.06 29.67 2.69
N ASP A 19 -2.24 29.39 2.14
CA ASP A 19 -2.44 29.10 0.72
C ASP A 19 -2.21 30.34 -0.18
N VAL A 20 -2.40 31.54 0.33
CA VAL A 20 -2.03 32.79 -0.37
C VAL A 20 -0.50 32.89 -0.53
N VAL A 21 0.27 32.41 0.46
CA VAL A 21 1.73 32.43 0.42
C VAL A 21 2.30 31.25 -0.38
N THR A 22 1.61 30.11 -0.37
CA THR A 22 2.05 28.86 -1.03
C THR A 22 0.84 28.07 -1.56
N PRO A 23 0.29 28.47 -2.72
CA PRO A 23 -0.91 27.84 -3.27
C PRO A 23 -0.79 26.31 -3.42
N GLY A 24 -1.78 25.58 -2.93
CA GLY A 24 -1.84 24.12 -3.01
C GLY A 24 -1.01 23.37 -1.96
N LEU A 25 -0.33 24.08 -1.06
CA LEU A 25 0.50 23.47 -0.02
C LEU A 25 -0.35 22.74 1.02
N THR A 26 -1.34 23.43 1.55
CA THR A 26 -2.26 22.92 2.57
C THR A 26 -3.06 21.73 2.06
N ALA A 27 -3.40 21.73 0.77
CA ALA A 27 -4.07 20.61 0.12
C ALA A 27 -3.19 19.36 -0.07
N SER A 28 -1.88 19.50 0.07
CA SER A 28 -0.92 18.38 -0.10
C SER A 28 -0.52 17.72 1.22
N VAL A 29 -0.65 18.43 2.35
CA VAL A 29 -0.15 17.99 3.66
C VAL A 29 -1.18 18.29 4.76
N PRO A 30 -2.28 17.53 4.84
CA PRO A 30 -3.40 17.83 5.74
C PRO A 30 -3.05 17.80 7.24
N TRP A 31 -2.04 17.03 7.63
CA TRP A 31 -1.60 16.90 9.02
C TRP A 31 -0.84 18.10 9.56
N LEU A 32 -0.31 18.94 8.69
CA LEU A 32 0.46 20.11 9.12
C LEU A 32 -0.34 21.05 10.00
N MET A 33 -1.66 21.03 9.80
CA MET A 33 -2.60 21.93 10.43
C MET A 33 -3.48 21.23 11.49
N ALA A 34 -3.24 19.97 11.78
CA ALA A 34 -4.03 19.19 12.75
C ALA A 34 -3.74 19.56 14.22
N GLY A 35 -3.33 20.76 14.46
CA GLY A 35 -3.20 21.34 15.80
C GLY A 35 -1.80 21.29 16.37
N GLN A 36 -1.30 22.46 16.71
CA GLN A 36 -0.12 22.65 17.56
C GLN A 36 -0.50 22.30 19.00
N ASP A 37 -0.63 21.02 19.33
CA ASP A 37 -0.85 20.61 20.70
C ASP A 37 0.48 20.43 21.41
N THR A 38 0.76 21.30 22.35
CA THR A 38 2.00 21.35 23.12
C THR A 38 2.00 20.47 24.36
N GLY A 39 0.97 19.63 24.57
CA GLY A 39 0.84 18.80 25.77
C GLY A 39 0.14 17.47 25.56
N PRO A 40 0.20 16.56 26.53
CA PRO A 40 -0.60 15.36 26.55
C PRO A 40 -2.06 15.73 26.90
N ALA A 41 -2.81 16.28 25.95
CA ALA A 41 -4.22 16.56 26.20
C ALA A 41 -5.03 15.32 25.83
N PRO A 42 -5.80 14.76 26.76
CA PRO A 42 -6.66 13.60 26.49
C PRO A 42 -7.86 13.95 25.61
N ASP A 43 -8.29 15.20 25.57
CA ASP A 43 -9.55 15.58 24.93
C ASP A 43 -9.36 16.43 23.67
N VAL A 44 -10.29 16.22 22.71
CA VAL A 44 -10.41 17.06 21.50
C VAL A 44 -10.83 18.46 21.96
N PRO A 45 -10.10 19.54 21.66
CA PRO A 45 -10.50 20.88 22.05
C PRO A 45 -11.93 21.20 21.60
N ALA A 46 -12.71 21.78 22.50
CA ALA A 46 -14.01 22.30 22.15
C ALA A 46 -13.82 23.38 21.08
N GLY A 47 -14.52 23.21 19.94
CA GLY A 47 -14.46 24.18 18.83
C GLY A 47 -13.71 23.73 17.58
N LEU A 48 -13.04 22.54 17.57
CA LEU A 48 -12.54 21.97 16.33
C LEU A 48 -13.71 21.46 15.47
N CYS A 49 -13.64 21.71 14.15
CA CYS A 49 -14.59 21.13 13.20
C CYS A 49 -14.32 19.61 13.03
N ALA A 50 -15.31 18.87 12.50
CA ALA A 50 -15.22 17.42 12.29
C ALA A 50 -13.97 17.01 11.51
N SER A 51 -13.63 17.72 10.45
CA SER A 51 -12.42 17.48 9.65
C SER A 51 -11.12 17.60 10.48
N ALA A 52 -11.02 18.61 11.33
CA ALA A 52 -9.84 18.80 12.18
C ALA A 52 -9.74 17.71 13.27
N LYS A 53 -10.89 17.29 13.83
CA LYS A 53 -10.97 16.15 14.77
C LYS A 53 -10.51 14.85 14.10
N SER A 54 -11.03 14.57 12.91
CA SER A 54 -10.65 13.41 12.09
C SER A 54 -9.15 13.36 11.83
N ALA A 55 -8.57 14.45 11.31
CA ALA A 55 -7.14 14.55 11.04
C ALA A 55 -6.29 14.39 12.31
N ARG A 56 -6.76 14.90 13.45
CA ARG A 56 -6.09 14.73 14.73
C ARG A 56 -6.08 13.29 15.21
N GLU A 57 -7.21 12.59 15.16
CA GLU A 57 -7.26 11.17 15.53
C GLU A 57 -6.42 10.31 14.59
N MET A 58 -6.46 10.59 13.29
CA MET A 58 -5.60 9.96 12.30
C MET A 58 -4.11 10.17 12.64
N THR A 59 -3.68 11.41 12.95
CA THR A 59 -2.28 11.69 13.30
C THR A 59 -1.84 11.08 14.62
N ARG A 60 -2.75 10.90 15.58
CA ARG A 60 -2.50 10.19 16.84
C ARG A 60 -2.37 8.67 16.65
N GLY A 61 -3.13 8.10 15.73
CA GLY A 61 -3.13 6.67 15.42
C GLY A 61 -3.62 5.79 16.57
N LYS A 62 -4.69 6.21 17.26
CA LYS A 62 -5.20 5.48 18.42
C LYS A 62 -6.57 4.85 18.21
N ASP A 63 -7.43 5.49 17.43
CA ASP A 63 -8.80 5.07 17.21
C ASP A 63 -9.20 5.33 15.75
N VAL A 64 -9.09 4.29 14.94
CA VAL A 64 -9.45 4.37 13.52
C VAL A 64 -10.94 4.62 13.33
N GLY A 65 -11.80 4.00 14.14
CA GLY A 65 -13.25 4.15 14.04
C GLY A 65 -13.70 5.58 14.33
N LEU A 66 -13.14 6.20 15.37
CA LEU A 66 -13.43 7.59 15.71
C LEU A 66 -12.91 8.54 14.61
N ALA A 67 -11.73 8.27 14.02
CA ALA A 67 -11.19 9.06 12.93
C ALA A 67 -12.10 8.99 11.69
N VAL A 68 -12.62 7.80 11.35
CA VAL A 68 -13.58 7.58 10.26
C VAL A 68 -14.89 8.32 10.52
N ALA A 69 -15.50 8.16 11.70
CA ALA A 69 -16.75 8.83 12.02
C ALA A 69 -16.66 10.36 11.86
N TRP A 70 -15.57 10.98 12.34
CA TRP A 70 -15.34 12.42 12.13
C TRP A 70 -15.07 12.79 10.68
N ALA A 71 -14.46 11.89 9.87
CA ALA A 71 -14.24 12.12 8.45
C ALA A 71 -15.57 12.12 7.67
N GLU A 72 -16.44 11.17 7.94
CA GLU A 72 -17.77 11.07 7.34
C GLU A 72 -18.63 12.27 7.72
N GLU A 73 -18.67 12.65 9.00
CA GLU A 73 -19.37 13.87 9.44
C GLU A 73 -18.86 15.11 8.68
N ALA A 74 -17.56 15.25 8.47
CA ALA A 74 -16.98 16.37 7.74
C ALA A 74 -17.38 16.40 6.26
N LEU A 75 -17.64 15.24 5.65
CA LEU A 75 -18.05 15.15 4.24
C LEU A 75 -19.56 15.32 4.05
N ASP A 76 -20.35 15.07 5.09
CA ASP A 76 -21.81 15.18 5.03
C ASP A 76 -22.34 16.55 5.53
N GLU A 77 -21.65 17.20 6.46
CA GLU A 77 -22.14 18.39 7.14
C GLU A 77 -21.43 19.70 6.73
N ALA A 78 -22.21 20.78 6.62
CA ALA A 78 -21.68 22.12 6.48
C ALA A 78 -21.10 22.60 7.84
N PRO A 79 -20.03 23.45 7.85
CA PRO A 79 -19.39 24.04 6.66
C PRO A 79 -18.31 23.16 6.00
N CYS A 80 -17.88 22.05 6.63
CA CYS A 80 -16.72 21.24 6.21
C CYS A 80 -16.86 20.70 4.79
N ARG A 81 -18.06 20.22 4.40
CA ARG A 81 -18.30 19.68 3.05
C ARG A 81 -18.06 20.68 1.91
N HIS A 82 -18.09 21.98 2.20
CA HIS A 82 -17.88 23.06 1.22
C HIS A 82 -16.47 23.64 1.28
N ASP A 83 -15.64 23.21 2.22
CA ASP A 83 -14.26 23.67 2.39
C ASP A 83 -13.28 22.64 1.78
N PRO A 84 -12.46 23.05 0.77
CA PRO A 84 -11.53 22.15 0.09
C PRO A 84 -10.58 21.42 1.01
N LEU A 85 -10.12 22.08 2.06
CA LEU A 85 -9.15 21.51 2.96
C LEU A 85 -9.80 20.52 3.91
N CYS A 86 -11.01 20.85 4.42
CA CYS A 86 -11.77 19.93 5.25
C CYS A 86 -12.10 18.64 4.50
N VAL A 87 -12.55 18.76 3.24
CA VAL A 87 -12.80 17.60 2.37
C VAL A 87 -11.52 16.78 2.13
N TRP A 88 -10.39 17.46 1.84
CA TRP A 88 -9.13 16.76 1.63
C TRP A 88 -8.65 15.99 2.88
N ARG A 89 -8.75 16.59 4.06
CA ARG A 89 -8.40 15.92 5.33
C ARG A 89 -9.25 14.69 5.56
N ALA A 90 -10.55 14.80 5.35
CA ALA A 90 -11.47 13.68 5.50
C ALA A 90 -11.14 12.55 4.52
N LEU A 91 -10.92 12.85 3.24
CA LEU A 91 -10.52 11.85 2.23
C LEU A 91 -9.20 11.17 2.59
N VAL A 92 -8.20 11.92 3.05
CA VAL A 92 -6.91 11.33 3.49
C VAL A 92 -7.09 10.44 4.71
N THR A 93 -7.95 10.83 5.67
CA THR A 93 -8.26 10.00 6.83
C THR A 93 -8.91 8.69 6.40
N LEU A 94 -9.91 8.73 5.53
CA LEU A 94 -10.60 7.54 5.02
C LEU A 94 -9.63 6.61 4.25
N VAL A 95 -8.78 7.17 3.37
CA VAL A 95 -7.72 6.37 2.70
C VAL A 95 -6.81 5.69 3.72
N SER A 96 -6.43 6.41 4.79
CA SER A 96 -5.51 5.91 5.81
C SER A 96 -6.16 4.89 6.76
N ALA A 97 -7.48 4.90 6.80
CA ALA A 97 -8.30 3.94 7.55
C ALA A 97 -8.71 2.71 6.71
N GLY A 98 -8.39 2.69 5.41
CA GLY A 98 -8.79 1.60 4.52
C GLY A 98 -10.21 1.70 3.96
N GLU A 99 -10.91 2.82 4.20
CA GLU A 99 -12.29 3.07 3.74
C GLU A 99 -12.33 3.48 2.25
N LEU A 100 -11.74 2.66 1.40
CA LEU A 100 -11.47 2.98 -0.01
C LEU A 100 -12.75 3.11 -0.85
N VAL A 101 -13.80 2.36 -0.53
CA VAL A 101 -15.10 2.44 -1.21
C VAL A 101 -15.74 3.80 -0.94
N THR A 102 -15.77 4.20 0.33
CA THR A 102 -16.31 5.52 0.74
C THR A 102 -15.55 6.66 0.05
N VAL A 103 -14.21 6.54 -0.05
CA VAL A 103 -13.40 7.55 -0.78
C VAL A 103 -13.81 7.66 -2.25
N ASP A 104 -14.03 6.54 -2.94
CA ASP A 104 -14.42 6.56 -4.36
C ASP A 104 -15.82 7.13 -4.56
N GLU A 105 -16.78 6.81 -3.68
CA GLU A 105 -18.12 7.40 -3.65
C GLU A 105 -18.07 8.90 -3.42
N GLN A 106 -17.27 9.39 -2.48
CA GLN A 106 -17.10 10.81 -2.22
C GLN A 106 -16.42 11.53 -3.38
N CYS A 107 -15.46 10.89 -4.05
CA CYS A 107 -14.87 11.41 -5.27
C CYS A 107 -15.89 11.54 -6.40
N ALA A 108 -16.87 10.63 -6.53
CA ALA A 108 -17.95 10.73 -7.49
C ALA A 108 -18.86 11.93 -7.17
N ARG A 109 -19.26 12.09 -5.90
CA ARG A 109 -20.05 13.26 -5.44
C ARG A 109 -19.36 14.61 -5.74
N LEU A 110 -18.03 14.69 -5.55
CA LEU A 110 -17.26 15.91 -5.85
C LEU A 110 -17.28 16.29 -7.33
N VAL A 111 -17.50 15.34 -8.23
CA VAL A 111 -17.66 15.62 -9.68
C VAL A 111 -19.04 16.18 -9.99
N GLU A 112 -20.06 15.65 -9.32
CA GLU A 112 -21.47 16.01 -9.56
C GLU A 112 -21.85 17.35 -8.92
N ASP A 113 -21.15 17.75 -7.86
CA ASP A 113 -21.42 18.99 -7.12
C ASP A 113 -20.99 20.21 -7.93
N VAL A 114 -21.95 20.84 -8.60
CA VAL A 114 -21.75 21.98 -9.51
C VAL A 114 -22.02 23.33 -8.82
N GLU A 115 -22.37 23.34 -7.53
CA GLU A 115 -22.70 24.55 -6.83
C GLU A 115 -21.56 25.59 -6.83
N PRO A 116 -21.85 26.87 -7.07
CA PRO A 116 -20.84 27.91 -6.97
C PRO A 116 -20.41 28.08 -5.51
N GLY A 117 -19.15 27.73 -5.25
CA GLY A 117 -18.54 27.82 -3.93
C GLY A 117 -17.06 28.19 -4.01
N PRO A 118 -16.37 28.31 -2.88
CA PRO A 118 -14.95 28.61 -2.83
C PRO A 118 -14.10 27.51 -3.49
N PHE A 119 -14.70 26.37 -3.76
CA PHE A 119 -14.06 25.16 -4.29
C PHE A 119 -14.11 25.18 -5.83
N THR A 120 -13.03 25.61 -6.47
CA THR A 120 -12.97 25.66 -7.94
C THR A 120 -13.02 24.26 -8.56
N ARG A 121 -13.45 24.19 -9.83
CA ARG A 121 -13.46 22.94 -10.60
C ARG A 121 -12.06 22.32 -10.70
N ALA A 122 -11.02 23.13 -10.86
CA ALA A 122 -9.63 22.66 -10.93
C ALA A 122 -9.17 22.05 -9.60
N GLN A 123 -9.51 22.68 -8.48
CA GLN A 123 -9.19 22.15 -7.14
C GLN A 123 -9.91 20.82 -6.89
N ARG A 124 -11.20 20.73 -7.21
CA ARG A 124 -11.97 19.46 -7.11
C ARG A 124 -11.32 18.36 -7.93
N ARG A 125 -11.00 18.63 -9.21
CA ARG A 125 -10.35 17.68 -10.10
C ARG A 125 -8.99 17.19 -9.55
N SER A 126 -8.14 18.12 -9.13
CA SER A 126 -6.83 17.80 -8.55
C SER A 126 -6.96 16.94 -7.28
N MET A 127 -7.91 17.25 -6.41
CA MET A 127 -8.18 16.49 -5.19
C MET A 127 -8.67 15.08 -5.50
N MET A 128 -9.63 14.96 -6.43
CA MET A 128 -10.17 13.69 -6.88
C MET A 128 -9.08 12.80 -7.50
N LEU A 129 -8.22 13.36 -8.38
CA LEU A 129 -7.12 12.60 -8.99
C LEU A 129 -6.16 12.08 -7.91
N ARG A 130 -5.81 12.89 -6.92
CA ARG A 130 -4.95 12.47 -5.79
C ARG A 130 -5.59 11.37 -4.95
N ALA A 131 -6.86 11.51 -4.59
CA ALA A 131 -7.58 10.51 -3.79
C ALA A 131 -7.72 9.19 -4.56
N ARG A 132 -8.17 9.23 -5.80
CA ARG A 132 -8.32 8.05 -6.66
C ARG A 132 -7.00 7.36 -6.97
N ALA A 133 -5.92 8.10 -7.17
CA ALA A 133 -4.59 7.50 -7.33
C ALA A 133 -4.18 6.69 -6.09
N ARG A 134 -4.49 7.20 -4.89
CA ARG A 134 -4.25 6.49 -3.64
C ARG A 134 -5.14 5.25 -3.53
N VAL A 135 -6.41 5.35 -3.86
CA VAL A 135 -7.32 4.19 -3.88
C VAL A 135 -6.80 3.13 -4.84
N ALA A 136 -6.52 3.50 -6.09
CA ALA A 136 -6.02 2.58 -7.11
C ALA A 136 -4.73 1.85 -6.65
N ARG A 137 -3.77 2.60 -6.09
CA ARG A 137 -2.56 2.00 -5.53
C ARG A 137 -2.87 1.04 -4.37
N HIS A 138 -3.77 1.42 -3.44
CA HIS A 138 -4.09 0.59 -2.27
C HIS A 138 -4.83 -0.70 -2.67
N THR A 139 -5.67 -0.66 -3.70
CA THR A 139 -6.38 -1.83 -4.23
C THR A 139 -5.53 -2.68 -5.18
N GLY A 140 -4.34 -2.19 -5.56
CA GLY A 140 -3.45 -2.87 -6.49
C GLY A 140 -3.76 -2.61 -7.96
N ASP A 141 -4.62 -1.66 -8.31
CA ASP A 141 -4.78 -1.18 -9.69
C ASP A 141 -3.61 -0.27 -10.06
N LEU A 142 -2.42 -0.88 -10.23
CA LEU A 142 -1.19 -0.14 -10.55
C LEU A 142 -1.29 0.58 -11.91
N PRO A 143 -1.81 -0.04 -13.00
CA PRO A 143 -2.01 0.66 -14.25
C PRO A 143 -2.96 1.87 -14.13
N GLY A 144 -4.03 1.74 -13.36
CA GLY A 144 -4.95 2.83 -13.05
C GLY A 144 -4.28 3.94 -12.26
N ALA A 145 -3.52 3.60 -11.21
CA ALA A 145 -2.76 4.55 -10.42
C ALA A 145 -1.75 5.32 -11.28
N ARG A 146 -0.99 4.63 -12.12
CA ARG A 146 -0.03 5.21 -13.06
C ARG A 146 -0.69 6.21 -14.01
N ARG A 147 -1.80 5.83 -14.62
CA ARG A 147 -2.54 6.70 -15.55
C ARG A 147 -3.08 7.95 -14.83
N ILE A 148 -3.68 7.79 -13.65
CA ILE A 148 -4.24 8.90 -12.87
C ILE A 148 -3.13 9.87 -12.41
N LEU A 149 -1.99 9.34 -11.98
CA LEU A 149 -0.84 10.16 -11.58
C LEU A 149 -0.21 10.89 -12.76
N GLY A 150 -0.13 10.26 -13.94
CA GLY A 150 0.29 10.93 -15.17
C GLY A 150 -0.61 12.12 -15.49
N GLU A 151 -1.94 11.93 -15.46
CA GLU A 151 -2.90 13.01 -15.66
C GLU A 151 -2.75 14.14 -14.62
N LEU A 152 -2.49 13.81 -13.35
CA LEU A 152 -2.26 14.79 -12.31
C LEU A 152 -1.00 15.63 -12.57
N ILE A 153 0.10 14.98 -12.95
CA ILE A 153 1.41 15.61 -13.19
C ILE A 153 1.34 16.55 -14.41
N GLU A 154 0.59 16.19 -15.45
CA GLU A 154 0.40 16.97 -16.67
C GLU A 154 -0.62 18.11 -16.49
N SER A 155 -1.49 18.04 -15.48
CA SER A 155 -2.52 19.05 -15.24
C SER A 155 -1.93 20.36 -14.71
N ASP A 156 -2.74 21.43 -14.79
CA ASP A 156 -2.39 22.76 -14.25
C ASP A 156 -2.54 22.76 -12.71
N VAL A 157 -1.50 22.26 -12.05
CA VAL A 157 -1.39 22.19 -10.58
C VAL A 157 -0.13 22.88 -10.10
N SER A 158 -0.10 23.26 -8.83
CA SER A 158 1.11 23.83 -8.23
C SER A 158 2.29 22.86 -8.31
N GLN A 159 3.51 23.42 -8.29
CA GLN A 159 4.75 22.62 -8.30
C GLN A 159 4.77 21.58 -7.16
N ASN A 160 4.29 21.94 -5.97
CA ASN A 160 4.23 21.02 -4.83
C ASN A 160 3.31 19.82 -5.10
N VAL A 161 2.14 20.06 -5.68
CA VAL A 161 1.20 18.99 -6.04
C VAL A 161 1.78 18.10 -7.14
N ARG A 162 2.45 18.69 -8.12
CA ARG A 162 3.14 17.96 -9.20
C ARG A 162 4.24 17.08 -8.66
N LEU A 163 5.11 17.60 -7.81
CA LEU A 163 6.19 16.84 -7.17
C LEU A 163 5.68 15.73 -6.27
N LEU A 164 4.57 15.97 -5.55
CA LEU A 164 3.89 14.92 -4.78
C LEU A 164 3.38 13.82 -5.71
N GLY A 165 2.76 14.18 -6.83
CA GLY A 165 2.32 13.22 -7.86
C GLY A 165 3.47 12.40 -8.41
N VAL A 166 4.61 13.04 -8.70
CA VAL A 166 5.85 12.36 -9.12
C VAL A 166 6.33 11.38 -8.05
N SER A 167 6.37 11.78 -6.76
CA SER A 167 6.81 10.88 -5.70
C SER A 167 5.93 9.63 -5.57
N TRP A 168 4.62 9.78 -5.74
CA TRP A 168 3.69 8.65 -5.74
C TRP A 168 3.79 7.80 -7.01
N LEU A 169 4.08 8.40 -8.16
CA LEU A 169 4.31 7.65 -9.41
C LEU A 169 5.59 6.83 -9.33
N VAL A 170 6.64 7.35 -8.70
CA VAL A 170 7.86 6.58 -8.40
C VAL A 170 7.52 5.34 -7.57
N ASP A 171 6.70 5.47 -6.51
CA ASP A 171 6.27 4.32 -5.69
C ASP A 171 5.53 3.28 -6.55
N VAL A 172 4.62 3.72 -7.43
CA VAL A 172 3.87 2.82 -8.33
C VAL A 172 4.79 2.09 -9.29
N LEU A 173 5.75 2.80 -9.92
CA LEU A 173 6.72 2.20 -10.84
C LEU A 173 7.60 1.15 -10.13
N LEU A 174 8.03 1.41 -8.91
CA LEU A 174 8.77 0.43 -8.10
C LEU A 174 7.91 -0.80 -7.76
N GLU A 175 6.62 -0.61 -7.52
CA GLU A 175 5.68 -1.72 -7.29
C GLU A 175 5.40 -2.53 -8.57
N GLU A 176 5.39 -1.91 -9.73
CA GLU A 176 5.36 -2.59 -11.04
C GLU A 176 6.66 -3.37 -11.31
N GLY A 177 7.77 -3.00 -10.65
CA GLY A 177 9.12 -3.48 -10.90
C GLY A 177 9.81 -2.76 -12.06
N ALA A 178 9.32 -1.58 -12.45
CA ALA A 178 9.85 -0.72 -13.51
C ALA A 178 10.92 0.24 -12.93
N ILE A 179 12.03 -0.33 -12.44
CA ILE A 179 13.06 0.41 -11.69
C ILE A 179 13.71 1.47 -12.57
N ASP A 180 14.05 1.14 -13.81
CA ASP A 180 14.72 2.06 -14.76
C ASP A 180 13.83 3.28 -15.03
N GLU A 181 12.52 3.06 -15.26
CA GLU A 181 11.57 4.15 -15.46
C GLU A 181 11.42 5.04 -14.21
N ALA A 182 11.50 4.45 -13.01
CA ALA A 182 11.46 5.23 -11.77
C ALA A 182 12.72 6.11 -11.62
N VAL A 183 13.89 5.61 -12.03
CA VAL A 183 15.15 6.38 -12.06
C VAL A 183 15.05 7.54 -13.06
N ASP A 184 14.59 7.27 -14.28
CA ASP A 184 14.43 8.28 -15.33
C ASP A 184 13.43 9.37 -14.90
N LEU A 185 12.26 8.98 -14.38
CA LEU A 185 11.25 9.92 -13.88
C LEU A 185 11.81 10.82 -12.77
N MET A 186 12.59 10.25 -11.84
CA MET A 186 13.21 11.00 -10.76
C MET A 186 14.20 12.04 -11.29
N ALA A 187 15.00 11.67 -12.30
CA ALA A 187 15.97 12.57 -12.93
C ALA A 187 15.27 13.70 -13.71
N ASP A 188 14.29 13.37 -14.55
CA ASP A 188 13.61 14.30 -15.45
C ASP A 188 12.71 15.29 -14.72
N SER A 189 12.08 14.85 -13.63
CA SER A 189 11.17 15.71 -12.82
C SER A 189 11.89 16.75 -11.97
N GLY A 190 13.19 16.64 -11.81
CA GLY A 190 13.98 17.47 -10.89
C GLY A 190 13.70 17.19 -9.40
N LEU A 191 13.16 16.00 -9.10
CA LEU A 191 12.84 15.55 -7.72
C LEU A 191 14.08 15.62 -6.81
N ASP A 192 15.24 15.23 -7.28
CA ASP A 192 16.51 15.28 -6.53
C ASP A 192 16.84 16.69 -6.06
N ARG A 193 16.70 17.68 -6.93
CA ARG A 193 16.91 19.11 -6.58
C ARG A 193 15.85 19.58 -5.60
N ALA A 194 14.59 19.22 -5.83
CA ALA A 194 13.49 19.59 -4.96
C ALA A 194 13.61 18.97 -3.56
N ALA A 195 14.11 17.74 -3.44
CA ALA A 195 14.37 17.08 -2.16
C ALA A 195 15.44 17.78 -1.30
N GLN A 196 16.28 18.65 -1.88
CA GLN A 196 17.25 19.47 -1.17
C GLN A 196 16.68 20.82 -0.72
N GLN A 197 15.54 21.24 -1.29
CA GLN A 197 14.90 22.52 -0.97
C GLN A 197 14.00 22.38 0.26
N TRP A 198 13.71 23.53 0.90
CA TRP A 198 12.74 23.60 1.98
C TRP A 198 11.32 23.61 1.37
N LEU A 199 10.78 22.43 1.11
CA LEU A 199 9.42 22.21 0.63
C LEU A 199 8.64 21.38 1.64
N MET A 200 7.34 21.62 1.72
CA MET A 200 6.47 20.86 2.65
C MET A 200 6.33 19.40 2.25
N CYS A 201 6.32 19.09 0.96
CA CYS A 201 6.34 17.71 0.45
C CYS A 201 7.73 17.04 0.53
N ARG A 202 8.74 17.73 1.02
CA ARG A 202 10.13 17.22 1.11
C ARG A 202 10.24 15.82 1.74
N PRO A 203 9.53 15.49 2.83
CA PRO A 203 9.60 14.13 3.37
C PRO A 203 9.18 13.06 2.37
N MET A 204 8.14 13.31 1.56
CA MET A 204 7.70 12.39 0.51
C MET A 204 8.72 12.27 -0.61
N LEU A 205 9.32 13.39 -1.02
CA LEU A 205 10.37 13.39 -2.05
C LEU A 205 11.61 12.60 -1.59
N LEU A 206 12.01 12.79 -0.34
CA LEU A 206 13.11 12.02 0.28
C LEU A 206 12.77 10.52 0.34
N SER A 207 11.53 10.19 0.69
CA SER A 207 11.08 8.79 0.75
C SER A 207 11.09 8.13 -0.63
N ALA A 208 10.59 8.80 -1.67
CA ALA A 208 10.62 8.30 -3.04
C ALA A 208 12.06 8.11 -3.54
N ARG A 209 12.93 9.08 -3.30
CA ARG A 209 14.37 8.99 -3.64
C ARG A 209 15.04 7.83 -2.91
N ALA A 210 14.77 7.69 -1.61
CA ALA A 210 15.30 6.59 -0.80
C ALA A 210 14.85 5.22 -1.34
N ALA A 211 13.59 5.10 -1.73
CA ALA A 211 13.05 3.86 -2.30
C ALA A 211 13.74 3.47 -3.61
N VAL A 212 13.98 4.45 -4.51
CA VAL A 212 14.74 4.21 -5.75
C VAL A 212 16.18 3.78 -5.44
N ARG A 213 16.87 4.48 -4.52
CA ARG A 213 18.24 4.14 -4.10
C ARG A 213 18.34 2.73 -3.56
N LEU A 214 17.37 2.34 -2.72
CA LEU A 214 17.29 0.98 -2.20
C LEU A 214 17.07 -0.05 -3.32
N ALA A 215 16.22 0.27 -4.29
CA ALA A 215 15.93 -0.61 -5.43
C ALA A 215 17.13 -0.84 -6.36
N ILE A 216 18.01 0.18 -6.53
CA ILE A 216 19.25 0.07 -7.30
C ILE A 216 20.44 -0.46 -6.49
N GLY A 217 20.24 -0.81 -5.20
CA GLY A 217 21.26 -1.38 -4.32
C GLY A 217 22.08 -0.37 -3.51
N ASP A 218 21.81 0.93 -3.61
CA ASP A 218 22.45 1.98 -2.78
C ASP A 218 21.74 2.09 -1.41
N ALA A 219 21.91 1.04 -0.60
CA ALA A 219 21.20 0.90 0.67
C ALA A 219 21.61 1.96 1.71
N ASP A 220 22.88 2.32 1.77
CA ASP A 220 23.38 3.29 2.76
C ASP A 220 22.81 4.68 2.53
N THR A 221 22.87 5.17 1.29
CA THR A 221 22.35 6.50 0.94
C THR A 221 20.81 6.53 1.01
N GLY A 222 20.15 5.46 0.58
CA GLY A 222 18.70 5.30 0.73
C GLY A 222 18.27 5.33 2.20
N PHE A 223 18.99 4.64 3.07
CA PHE A 223 18.74 4.67 4.51
C PHE A 223 18.89 6.09 5.10
N GLN A 224 19.90 6.86 4.69
CA GLN A 224 20.08 8.24 5.15
C GLN A 224 18.91 9.15 4.71
N ASP A 225 18.42 9.01 3.48
CA ASP A 225 17.26 9.75 3.00
C ASP A 225 16.00 9.42 3.79
N PHE A 226 15.75 8.14 4.07
CA PHE A 226 14.63 7.71 4.91
C PHE A 226 14.75 8.28 6.33
N LEU A 227 15.94 8.27 6.94
CA LEU A 227 16.15 8.89 8.25
C LEU A 227 15.89 10.39 8.24
N GLN A 228 16.26 11.08 7.15
CA GLN A 228 16.00 12.51 7.02
C GLN A 228 14.50 12.78 6.87
N ALA A 229 13.79 11.99 6.07
CA ALA A 229 12.34 12.07 5.94
C ALA A 229 11.65 11.87 7.30
N GLU A 230 12.09 10.86 8.05
CA GLU A 230 11.57 10.52 9.38
C GLU A 230 11.72 11.69 10.37
N ARG A 231 12.89 12.32 10.43
CA ARG A 231 13.11 13.49 11.30
C ARG A 231 12.21 14.67 10.94
N LEU A 232 11.93 14.86 9.65
CA LEU A 232 10.99 15.90 9.21
C LEU A 232 9.57 15.59 9.64
N PHE A 233 9.13 14.34 9.56
CA PHE A 233 7.81 13.90 10.06
C PHE A 233 7.73 14.02 11.60
N GLU A 234 8.78 13.69 12.33
CA GLU A 234 8.84 13.90 13.79
C GLU A 234 8.67 15.36 14.17
N GLY A 235 9.35 16.26 13.45
CA GLY A 235 9.19 17.70 13.62
C GLY A 235 7.75 18.19 13.39
N GLN A 236 6.97 17.45 12.59
CA GLN A 236 5.55 17.70 12.31
C GLN A 236 4.61 17.03 13.31
N ARG A 237 5.12 16.40 14.35
CA ARG A 237 4.34 15.71 15.41
C ARG A 237 3.40 14.61 14.91
N MET A 238 3.72 13.99 13.79
CA MET A 238 2.99 12.83 13.29
C MET A 238 3.35 11.57 14.08
N SER A 239 2.48 11.19 14.99
CA SER A 239 2.65 9.94 15.76
C SER A 239 2.23 8.72 14.96
N ASN A 240 1.16 8.83 14.19
CA ASN A 240 0.68 7.76 13.31
C ASN A 240 1.37 7.85 11.93
N ARG A 241 2.26 6.92 11.68
CA ARG A 241 2.99 6.81 10.42
C ARG A 241 2.43 5.71 9.51
N ALA A 242 1.28 5.17 9.90
CA ALA A 242 0.56 4.19 9.13
C ALA A 242 0.22 4.65 7.71
N MET A 243 0.05 5.96 7.54
CA MET A 243 -0.18 6.60 6.23
C MET A 243 1.04 6.60 5.33
N LEU A 244 2.21 6.43 5.91
CA LEU A 244 3.49 6.54 5.24
C LEU A 244 4.10 5.15 5.19
N LEU A 245 4.51 4.72 4.02
CA LEU A 245 5.29 3.49 3.86
C LEU A 245 6.68 3.62 4.52
N CYS A 246 7.09 4.85 4.82
CA CYS A 246 8.40 5.22 5.30
C CYS A 246 8.93 4.38 6.47
N PRO A 247 8.19 4.14 7.57
CA PRO A 247 8.76 3.44 8.72
C PRO A 247 9.08 1.97 8.47
N THR A 248 8.26 1.27 7.67
CA THR A 248 8.57 -0.10 7.25
C THR A 248 9.77 -0.12 6.32
N GLN A 249 9.84 0.83 5.39
CA GLN A 249 10.95 0.97 4.45
C GLN A 249 12.26 1.36 5.15
N ILE A 250 12.23 2.23 6.17
CA ILE A 250 13.41 2.54 7.00
C ILE A 250 13.98 1.29 7.64
N SER A 251 13.12 0.45 8.20
CA SER A 251 13.55 -0.81 8.83
C SER A 251 14.19 -1.76 7.80
N LEU A 252 13.58 -1.90 6.63
CA LEU A 252 14.13 -2.74 5.54
C LEU A 252 15.45 -2.15 4.98
N ALA A 253 15.55 -0.84 4.84
CA ALA A 253 16.77 -0.15 4.41
C ALA A 253 17.90 -0.31 5.45
N ALA A 254 17.58 -0.20 6.75
CA ALA A 254 18.53 -0.47 7.82
C ALA A 254 19.05 -1.91 7.75
N LYS A 255 18.18 -2.89 7.48
CA LYS A 255 18.56 -4.29 7.26
C LYS A 255 19.47 -4.45 6.04
N ALA A 256 19.13 -3.82 4.92
CA ALA A 256 19.95 -3.84 3.71
C ALA A 256 21.33 -3.20 3.93
N ALA A 257 21.41 -2.15 4.76
CA ALA A 257 22.64 -1.49 5.18
C ALA A 257 23.36 -2.24 6.33
N ARG A 258 22.99 -3.51 6.61
CA ARG A 258 23.58 -4.39 7.65
C ARG A 258 23.52 -3.82 9.08
N ARG A 259 22.48 -3.05 9.41
CA ARG A 259 22.21 -2.47 10.72
C ARG A 259 21.09 -3.25 11.43
N ASP A 260 21.31 -4.52 11.65
CA ASP A 260 20.27 -5.48 12.05
C ASP A 260 19.55 -5.11 13.36
N GLU A 261 20.29 -4.72 14.41
CA GLU A 261 19.70 -4.31 15.69
C GLU A 261 18.82 -3.06 15.55
N LEU A 262 19.24 -2.11 14.72
CA LEU A 262 18.48 -0.89 14.45
C LEU A 262 17.21 -1.23 13.66
N ALA A 263 17.32 -2.10 12.65
CA ALA A 263 16.19 -2.56 11.85
C ALA A 263 15.11 -3.23 12.72
N ALA A 264 15.49 -4.16 13.58
CA ALA A 264 14.57 -4.85 14.49
C ALA A 264 13.90 -3.88 15.48
N ARG A 265 14.67 -2.96 16.07
CA ARG A 265 14.13 -1.95 16.98
C ARG A 265 13.10 -1.04 16.30
N ILE A 266 13.38 -0.57 15.08
CA ILE A 266 12.45 0.27 14.31
C ILE A 266 11.20 -0.55 13.97
N ALA A 267 11.33 -1.78 13.47
CA ALA A 267 10.20 -2.63 13.13
C ALA A 267 9.29 -2.91 14.33
N GLY A 268 9.86 -3.17 15.51
CA GLY A 268 9.09 -3.35 16.75
C GLY A 268 8.29 -2.11 17.15
N GLN A 269 8.87 -0.91 17.01
CA GLN A 269 8.16 0.34 17.26
C GLN A 269 7.03 0.58 16.24
N VAL A 270 7.26 0.25 14.96
CA VAL A 270 6.25 0.36 13.91
C VAL A 270 5.08 -0.56 14.20
N LEU A 271 5.34 -1.82 14.59
CA LEU A 271 4.29 -2.78 14.93
C LEU A 271 3.46 -2.32 16.14
N LEU A 272 4.11 -1.78 17.17
CA LEU A 272 3.38 -1.26 18.34
C LEU A 272 2.41 -0.13 17.94
N ARG A 273 2.84 0.78 17.08
CA ARG A 273 2.00 1.87 16.56
C ARG A 273 0.88 1.37 15.64
N ALA A 274 1.20 0.41 14.77
CA ALA A 274 0.23 -0.23 13.88
C ALA A 274 -0.90 -0.93 14.67
N ARG A 275 -0.56 -1.59 15.78
CA ARG A 275 -1.55 -2.18 16.70
C ARG A 275 -2.45 -1.13 17.35
N GLY A 276 -1.93 0.04 17.66
CA GLY A 276 -2.72 1.15 18.17
C GLY A 276 -3.73 1.70 17.15
N TRP A 277 -3.35 1.77 15.89
CA TRP A 277 -4.23 2.22 14.80
C TRP A 277 -5.25 1.16 14.40
N GLY A 278 -4.83 -0.10 14.28
CA GLY A 278 -5.70 -1.26 14.08
C GLY A 278 -6.14 -1.51 12.62
N GLU A 279 -5.69 -0.72 11.65
CA GLU A 279 -6.02 -0.93 10.24
C GLU A 279 -5.27 -2.18 9.70
N PRO A 280 -5.98 -3.14 9.06
CA PRO A 280 -5.40 -4.45 8.72
C PRO A 280 -4.18 -4.39 7.80
N ARG A 281 -4.19 -3.54 6.76
CA ARG A 281 -3.06 -3.40 5.82
C ARG A 281 -1.80 -2.93 6.54
N VAL A 282 -1.95 -1.89 7.37
CA VAL A 282 -0.83 -1.31 8.14
C VAL A 282 -0.27 -2.31 9.13
N LEU A 283 -1.15 -3.03 9.80
CA LEU A 283 -0.76 -4.07 10.76
C LEU A 283 -0.03 -5.23 10.07
N GLY A 284 -0.56 -5.69 8.93
CA GLY A 284 0.07 -6.73 8.11
C GLY A 284 1.46 -6.32 7.59
N MET A 285 1.60 -5.09 7.11
CA MET A 285 2.90 -4.55 6.67
C MET A 285 3.90 -4.47 7.82
N ALA A 286 3.48 -3.98 8.99
CA ALA A 286 4.35 -3.86 10.15
C ALA A 286 4.82 -5.23 10.65
N LEU A 287 3.89 -6.19 10.72
CA LEU A 287 4.19 -7.57 11.15
C LEU A 287 5.13 -8.28 10.18
N SER A 288 4.88 -8.15 8.86
CA SER A 288 5.76 -8.72 7.83
C SER A 288 7.16 -8.12 7.87
N THR A 289 7.27 -6.82 8.12
CA THR A 289 8.55 -6.14 8.25
C THR A 289 9.33 -6.66 9.46
N LEU A 290 8.68 -6.77 10.62
CA LEU A 290 9.32 -7.31 11.82
C LEU A 290 9.81 -8.74 11.59
N ALA A 291 8.94 -9.61 11.04
CA ALA A 291 9.30 -10.98 10.71
C ALA A 291 10.50 -11.07 9.75
N THR A 292 10.57 -10.15 8.77
CA THR A 292 11.67 -10.11 7.78
C THR A 292 12.99 -9.69 8.42
N VAL A 293 12.99 -8.70 9.32
CA VAL A 293 14.25 -8.17 9.88
C VAL A 293 14.77 -9.01 11.04
N GLU A 294 13.91 -9.52 11.92
CA GLU A 294 14.34 -10.35 13.06
C GLU A 294 14.75 -11.76 12.66
N ASN A 295 14.15 -12.33 11.62
CA ASN A 295 14.41 -13.68 11.14
C ASN A 295 14.37 -14.75 12.25
N GLY A 296 13.42 -14.60 13.19
CA GLY A 296 13.23 -15.50 14.31
C GLY A 296 12.55 -16.83 13.96
N PRO A 297 12.44 -17.77 14.91
CA PRO A 297 11.80 -19.08 14.70
C PRO A 297 10.32 -18.95 14.29
N ASP A 298 9.61 -17.93 14.78
CA ASP A 298 8.19 -17.69 14.54
C ASP A 298 7.91 -16.87 13.26
N ALA A 299 8.95 -16.48 12.54
CA ALA A 299 8.82 -15.58 11.40
C ALA A 299 7.87 -16.11 10.31
N CYS A 300 7.81 -17.44 10.07
CA CYS A 300 6.84 -17.98 9.11
C CYS A 300 5.39 -17.85 9.60
N ALA A 301 5.15 -18.01 10.89
CA ALA A 301 3.82 -17.82 11.48
C ALA A 301 3.41 -16.34 11.41
N GLN A 302 4.31 -15.43 11.78
CA GLN A 302 4.10 -13.98 11.67
C GLN A 302 3.83 -13.52 10.24
N LEU A 303 4.58 -14.04 9.25
CA LEU A 303 4.34 -13.75 7.83
C LEU A 303 3.02 -14.33 7.33
N THR A 304 2.57 -15.46 7.87
CA THR A 304 1.27 -16.03 7.52
C THR A 304 0.13 -15.15 8.07
N GLU A 305 0.23 -14.73 9.32
CA GLU A 305 -0.70 -13.78 9.93
C GLU A 305 -0.70 -12.44 9.17
N ALA A 306 0.49 -11.94 8.78
CA ALA A 306 0.60 -10.74 7.96
C ALA A 306 -0.11 -10.90 6.60
N ALA A 307 0.00 -12.06 5.94
CA ALA A 307 -0.70 -12.31 4.69
C ALA A 307 -2.22 -12.29 4.88
N GLU A 308 -2.75 -12.88 5.95
CA GLU A 308 -4.18 -12.87 6.28
C GLU A 308 -4.69 -11.43 6.52
N LEU A 309 -3.95 -10.62 7.27
CA LEU A 309 -4.27 -9.22 7.50
C LEU A 309 -4.25 -8.40 6.19
N LEU A 310 -3.27 -8.63 5.33
CA LEU A 310 -3.17 -7.96 4.03
C LEU A 310 -4.28 -8.40 3.07
N GLU A 311 -4.74 -9.65 3.13
CA GLU A 311 -5.92 -10.11 2.38
C GLU A 311 -7.19 -9.38 2.84
N VAL A 312 -7.39 -9.22 4.15
CA VAL A 312 -8.50 -8.45 4.73
C VAL A 312 -8.43 -6.98 4.31
N GLY A 313 -7.23 -6.38 4.35
CA GLY A 313 -7.01 -4.99 3.94
C GLY A 313 -6.97 -4.76 2.42
N GLY A 314 -7.19 -5.79 1.59
CA GLY A 314 -7.16 -5.69 0.13
C GLY A 314 -5.78 -5.31 -0.45
N ALA A 315 -4.72 -5.49 0.30
CA ALA A 315 -3.37 -5.00 0.01
C ALA A 315 -2.60 -5.92 -0.96
N ARG A 316 -3.03 -5.93 -2.22
CA ARG A 316 -2.55 -6.87 -3.25
C ARG A 316 -1.06 -6.78 -3.52
N SER A 317 -0.50 -5.57 -3.59
CA SER A 317 0.92 -5.38 -3.87
C SER A 317 1.81 -5.89 -2.72
N GLU A 318 1.42 -5.62 -1.49
CA GLU A 318 2.12 -6.05 -0.29
C GLU A 318 2.08 -7.58 -0.11
N LEU A 319 0.96 -8.21 -0.50
CA LEU A 319 0.83 -9.68 -0.52
C LEU A 319 1.87 -10.37 -1.40
N ILE A 320 2.30 -9.76 -2.51
CA ILE A 320 3.39 -10.32 -3.33
C ILE A 320 4.66 -10.42 -2.48
N THR A 321 5.03 -9.36 -1.77
CA THR A 321 6.24 -9.30 -0.95
C THR A 321 6.22 -10.34 0.17
N VAL A 322 5.08 -10.45 0.87
CA VAL A 322 4.93 -11.42 1.97
C VAL A 322 5.00 -12.86 1.47
N ASN A 323 4.32 -13.17 0.36
CA ASN A 323 4.36 -14.51 -0.23
C ASN A 323 5.76 -14.85 -0.77
N GLN A 324 6.49 -13.90 -1.33
CA GLN A 324 7.88 -14.07 -1.76
C GLN A 324 8.79 -14.41 -0.57
N GLU A 325 8.67 -13.67 0.52
CA GLU A 325 9.47 -13.91 1.73
C GLU A 325 9.12 -15.26 2.40
N LEU A 326 7.83 -15.60 2.46
CA LEU A 326 7.40 -16.93 2.90
C LEU A 326 7.98 -18.03 2.04
N ALA A 327 8.00 -17.86 0.72
CA ALA A 327 8.58 -18.84 -0.20
C ALA A 327 10.08 -19.05 0.06
N ARG A 328 10.84 -17.98 0.27
CA ARG A 328 12.27 -18.07 0.62
C ARG A 328 12.49 -18.89 1.87
N ARG A 329 11.70 -18.62 2.93
CA ARG A 329 11.83 -19.30 4.23
C ARG A 329 11.40 -20.75 4.18
N LEU A 330 10.33 -21.07 3.46
CA LEU A 330 9.87 -22.45 3.27
C LEU A 330 10.89 -23.24 2.45
N ALA A 331 11.46 -22.65 1.39
CA ALA A 331 12.54 -23.26 0.62
C ALA A 331 13.80 -23.53 1.47
N ALA A 332 14.19 -22.60 2.34
CA ALA A 332 15.32 -22.77 3.25
C ALA A 332 15.08 -23.87 4.32
N ARG A 333 13.85 -24.31 4.51
CA ARG A 333 13.45 -25.42 5.41
C ARG A 333 13.11 -26.70 4.65
N ASP A 334 13.48 -26.80 3.37
CA ASP A 334 13.18 -27.91 2.48
C ASP A 334 11.67 -28.15 2.22
N ASP A 335 10.80 -27.23 2.63
CA ASP A 335 9.38 -27.24 2.24
C ASP A 335 9.19 -26.65 0.84
N VAL A 336 9.64 -27.41 -0.15
CA VAL A 336 9.55 -27.05 -1.57
C VAL A 336 8.10 -26.90 -2.03
N ALA A 337 7.19 -27.69 -1.46
CA ALA A 337 5.77 -27.65 -1.84
C ALA A 337 5.10 -26.36 -1.34
N GLY A 338 5.33 -26.01 -0.09
CA GLY A 338 4.87 -24.74 0.48
C GLY A 338 5.47 -23.53 -0.23
N ALA A 339 6.78 -23.57 -0.52
CA ALA A 339 7.45 -22.51 -1.28
C ALA A 339 6.82 -22.30 -2.66
N ARG A 340 6.61 -23.36 -3.43
CA ARG A 340 5.96 -23.32 -4.74
C ARG A 340 4.55 -22.72 -4.68
N TRP A 341 3.77 -23.12 -3.68
CA TRP A 341 2.43 -22.56 -3.49
C TRP A 341 2.48 -21.04 -3.27
N ARG A 342 3.37 -20.57 -2.39
CA ARG A 342 3.54 -19.14 -2.12
C ARG A 342 4.02 -18.36 -3.34
N ILE A 343 4.94 -18.92 -4.12
CA ILE A 343 5.39 -18.32 -5.40
C ILE A 343 4.22 -18.23 -6.38
N GLY A 344 3.41 -19.29 -6.51
CA GLY A 344 2.23 -19.29 -7.36
C GLY A 344 1.23 -18.19 -6.98
N GLN A 345 0.99 -17.99 -5.67
CA GLN A 345 0.14 -16.88 -5.19
C GLN A 345 0.74 -15.52 -5.55
N ALA A 346 2.05 -15.31 -5.26
CA ALA A 346 2.73 -14.06 -5.60
C ALA A 346 2.69 -13.74 -7.09
N MET A 347 2.92 -14.74 -7.96
CA MET A 347 2.89 -14.58 -9.41
C MET A 347 1.47 -14.31 -9.94
N GLY A 348 0.46 -14.99 -9.39
CA GLY A 348 -0.94 -14.76 -9.74
C GLY A 348 -1.34 -13.32 -9.44
N ILE A 349 -1.08 -12.86 -8.22
CA ILE A 349 -1.35 -11.49 -7.81
C ILE A 349 -0.59 -10.48 -8.69
N ALA A 350 0.72 -10.70 -8.93
CA ALA A 350 1.52 -9.79 -9.74
C ALA A 350 0.96 -9.64 -11.17
N LYS A 351 0.44 -10.72 -11.77
CA LYS A 351 -0.22 -10.69 -13.07
C LYS A 351 -1.53 -9.90 -13.02
N GLU A 352 -2.36 -10.15 -12.00
CA GLU A 352 -3.66 -9.49 -11.85
C GLU A 352 -3.54 -7.97 -11.69
N ILE A 353 -2.54 -7.50 -10.94
CA ILE A 353 -2.33 -6.07 -10.68
C ILE A 353 -1.40 -5.38 -11.71
N GLY A 354 -0.96 -6.07 -12.74
CA GLY A 354 -0.08 -5.52 -13.77
C GLY A 354 1.38 -5.35 -13.36
N ALA A 355 1.83 -5.93 -12.24
CA ALA A 355 3.21 -5.85 -11.74
C ALA A 355 4.15 -6.81 -12.50
N HIS A 356 4.29 -6.59 -13.82
CA HIS A 356 5.02 -7.49 -14.72
C HIS A 356 6.49 -7.64 -14.38
N GLY A 357 7.18 -6.56 -14.00
CA GLY A 357 8.57 -6.59 -13.57
C GLY A 357 8.77 -7.45 -12.32
N ARG A 358 7.85 -7.34 -11.33
CA ARG A 358 7.89 -8.21 -10.13
C ARG A 358 7.66 -9.67 -10.48
N ALA A 359 6.74 -9.96 -11.41
CA ALA A 359 6.54 -11.33 -11.88
C ALA A 359 7.80 -11.91 -12.56
N GLN A 360 8.53 -11.09 -13.32
CA GLN A 360 9.82 -11.48 -13.90
C GLN A 360 10.88 -11.74 -12.83
N ASN A 361 10.99 -10.87 -11.83
CA ASN A 361 11.92 -11.04 -10.71
C ASN A 361 11.63 -12.32 -9.91
N LEU A 362 10.35 -12.62 -9.64
CA LEU A 362 9.94 -13.87 -9.00
C LEU A 362 10.35 -15.10 -9.84
N ARG A 363 10.20 -15.04 -11.17
CA ARG A 363 10.66 -16.11 -12.06
C ARG A 363 12.18 -16.26 -12.05
N ALA A 364 12.92 -15.16 -12.08
CA ALA A 364 14.37 -15.18 -12.03
C ALA A 364 14.89 -15.79 -10.71
N GLU A 365 14.28 -15.42 -9.59
CA GLU A 365 14.67 -15.90 -8.26
C GLU A 365 14.30 -17.38 -8.03
N PHE A 366 13.12 -17.81 -8.47
CA PHE A 366 12.55 -19.12 -8.17
C PHE A 366 12.38 -20.01 -9.41
N GLY A 367 12.97 -19.68 -10.57
CA GLY A 367 12.75 -20.35 -11.86
C GLY A 367 12.94 -21.87 -11.82
N GLY A 368 13.95 -22.35 -11.08
CA GLY A 368 14.14 -23.80 -10.87
C GLY A 368 13.01 -24.48 -10.10
N MET A 369 12.20 -23.73 -9.37
CA MET A 369 11.02 -24.24 -8.65
C MET A 369 9.75 -24.08 -9.47
N THR A 370 9.67 -23.14 -10.42
CA THR A 370 8.49 -22.85 -11.24
C THR A 370 8.43 -23.65 -12.52
N ASP A 371 9.58 -24.06 -13.08
CA ASP A 371 9.67 -24.61 -14.44
C ASP A 371 9.32 -26.10 -14.59
N SER A 372 8.90 -26.81 -13.56
CA SER A 372 8.59 -28.22 -13.68
C SER A 372 7.37 -28.73 -12.90
N VAL A 373 6.24 -28.07 -13.06
CA VAL A 373 4.98 -28.72 -12.64
C VAL A 373 4.48 -29.59 -13.80
N ARG A 374 5.20 -30.66 -14.14
CA ARG A 374 4.62 -31.70 -14.97
C ARG A 374 3.82 -32.64 -14.08
N LEU A 375 2.51 -32.53 -14.18
CA LEU A 375 1.63 -33.58 -13.66
C LEU A 375 1.99 -34.89 -14.38
N THR A 376 2.06 -35.98 -13.63
CA THR A 376 2.15 -37.31 -14.24
C THR A 376 0.91 -37.56 -15.10
N LYS A 377 0.96 -38.49 -16.03
CA LYS A 377 -0.20 -38.86 -16.87
C LYS A 377 -1.44 -39.14 -16.03
N GLN A 378 -1.27 -39.78 -14.86
CA GLN A 378 -2.36 -40.10 -13.95
C GLN A 378 -2.88 -38.85 -13.22
N GLU A 379 -2.01 -38.01 -12.70
CA GLU A 379 -2.36 -36.75 -12.08
C GLU A 379 -3.07 -35.80 -13.06
N SER A 380 -2.62 -35.73 -14.31
CA SER A 380 -3.29 -34.95 -15.36
C SER A 380 -4.70 -35.44 -15.65
N ARG A 381 -4.90 -36.75 -15.69
CA ARG A 381 -6.25 -37.36 -15.88
C ARG A 381 -7.17 -37.04 -14.70
N VAL A 382 -6.67 -37.20 -13.46
CA VAL A 382 -7.43 -36.90 -12.24
C VAL A 382 -7.76 -35.41 -12.18
N ALA A 383 -6.80 -34.54 -12.47
CA ALA A 383 -6.97 -33.09 -12.49
C ALA A 383 -8.01 -32.63 -13.53
N SER A 384 -7.96 -33.18 -14.73
CA SER A 384 -8.91 -32.88 -15.81
C SER A 384 -10.35 -33.23 -15.43
N LEU A 385 -10.57 -34.42 -14.85
CA LEU A 385 -11.88 -34.84 -14.38
C LEU A 385 -12.38 -34.01 -13.20
N ALA A 386 -11.51 -33.69 -12.26
CA ALA A 386 -11.84 -32.84 -11.12
C ALA A 386 -12.20 -31.39 -11.55
N ARG A 387 -11.50 -30.85 -12.55
CA ARG A 387 -11.85 -29.58 -13.21
C ARG A 387 -13.22 -29.62 -13.87
N GLY A 388 -13.57 -30.74 -14.51
CA GLY A 388 -14.84 -30.97 -15.13
C GLY A 388 -16.01 -31.18 -14.16
N GLY A 389 -15.78 -31.02 -12.83
CA GLY A 389 -16.81 -31.08 -11.80
C GLY A 389 -17.13 -32.47 -11.27
N HIS A 390 -16.42 -33.52 -11.70
CA HIS A 390 -16.67 -34.88 -11.23
C HIS A 390 -16.34 -35.06 -9.74
N SER A 391 -17.16 -35.77 -8.97
CA SER A 391 -16.86 -36.13 -7.58
C SER A 391 -15.68 -37.12 -7.51
N ASN A 392 -15.07 -37.28 -6.32
CA ASN A 392 -13.97 -38.23 -6.13
C ASN A 392 -14.41 -39.67 -6.46
N GLU A 393 -15.65 -40.03 -6.12
CA GLU A 393 -16.23 -41.32 -6.44
C GLU A 393 -16.41 -41.53 -7.95
N GLN A 394 -16.91 -40.50 -8.66
CA GLN A 394 -17.04 -40.53 -10.11
C GLN A 394 -15.68 -40.65 -10.82
N ILE A 395 -14.67 -39.97 -10.31
CA ILE A 395 -13.30 -40.06 -10.84
C ILE A 395 -12.73 -41.44 -10.57
N ALA A 396 -12.93 -42.01 -9.37
CA ALA A 396 -12.49 -43.32 -9.00
C ALA A 396 -13.11 -44.38 -9.94
N GLY A 397 -14.42 -44.32 -10.18
CA GLY A 397 -15.12 -45.21 -11.11
C GLY A 397 -14.61 -45.10 -12.55
N LYS A 398 -14.39 -43.87 -13.06
CA LYS A 398 -13.89 -43.62 -14.43
C LYS A 398 -12.46 -44.09 -14.67
N LEU A 399 -11.62 -44.03 -13.66
CA LEU A 399 -10.19 -44.35 -13.77
C LEU A 399 -9.83 -45.73 -13.23
N GLY A 400 -10.78 -46.47 -12.65
CA GLY A 400 -10.54 -47.79 -12.04
C GLY A 400 -9.61 -47.70 -10.82
N LEU A 401 -9.70 -46.63 -10.05
CA LEU A 401 -8.86 -46.38 -8.86
C LEU A 401 -9.72 -46.40 -7.59
N SER A 402 -9.07 -46.64 -6.43
CA SER A 402 -9.75 -46.49 -5.15
C SER A 402 -10.00 -45.01 -4.82
N LEU A 403 -11.03 -44.72 -4.02
CA LEU A 403 -11.33 -43.37 -3.55
C LEU A 403 -10.13 -42.72 -2.86
N ARG A 404 -9.42 -43.48 -2.01
CA ARG A 404 -8.21 -43.07 -1.32
C ARG A 404 -7.07 -42.74 -2.31
N GLY A 405 -6.98 -43.51 -3.43
CA GLY A 405 -6.03 -43.24 -4.51
C GLY A 405 -6.33 -41.91 -5.22
N ILE A 406 -7.58 -41.58 -5.45
CA ILE A 406 -8.02 -40.30 -6.04
C ILE A 406 -7.69 -39.16 -5.09
N GLU A 407 -7.97 -39.29 -3.80
CA GLU A 407 -7.63 -38.28 -2.78
C GLU A 407 -6.12 -38.02 -2.71
N PHE A 408 -5.33 -39.08 -2.77
CA PHE A 408 -3.87 -38.97 -2.83
C PHE A 408 -3.41 -38.26 -4.10
N HIS A 409 -3.94 -38.62 -5.27
CA HIS A 409 -3.60 -37.95 -6.54
C HIS A 409 -4.05 -36.50 -6.55
N LEU A 410 -5.25 -36.17 -6.04
CA LEU A 410 -5.71 -34.80 -5.94
C LEU A 410 -4.85 -33.98 -4.97
N SER A 411 -4.49 -34.51 -3.83
CA SER A 411 -3.56 -33.86 -2.90
C SER A 411 -2.21 -33.55 -3.56
N ASN A 412 -1.67 -34.50 -4.33
CA ASN A 412 -0.45 -34.29 -5.09
C ASN A 412 -0.62 -33.23 -6.21
N VAL A 413 -1.75 -33.27 -6.92
CA VAL A 413 -2.10 -32.27 -7.94
C VAL A 413 -2.20 -30.89 -7.33
N TYR A 414 -2.95 -30.72 -6.23
CA TYR A 414 -3.09 -29.45 -5.53
C TYR A 414 -1.72 -28.93 -5.05
N ARG A 415 -0.91 -29.80 -4.46
CA ARG A 415 0.43 -29.46 -4.03
C ARG A 415 1.34 -29.07 -5.19
N LYS A 416 1.31 -29.82 -6.32
CA LYS A 416 2.13 -29.55 -7.51
C LYS A 416 1.71 -28.26 -8.22
N LEU A 417 0.41 -28.02 -8.33
CA LEU A 417 -0.13 -26.80 -8.98
C LEU A 417 -0.19 -25.58 -8.04
N GLY A 418 0.12 -25.76 -6.75
CA GLY A 418 0.08 -24.68 -5.77
C GLY A 418 -1.32 -24.13 -5.51
N VAL A 419 -2.35 -24.99 -5.60
CA VAL A 419 -3.74 -24.56 -5.44
C VAL A 419 -4.39 -25.20 -4.21
N ARG A 420 -5.34 -24.49 -3.59
CA ARG A 420 -6.16 -25.04 -2.51
C ARG A 420 -7.50 -25.53 -3.05
N GLY A 421 -7.65 -26.85 -3.13
CA GLY A 421 -8.91 -27.51 -3.45
C GLY A 421 -9.37 -27.34 -4.91
N ARG A 422 -10.61 -27.76 -5.17
CA ARG A 422 -11.18 -27.84 -6.53
C ARG A 422 -11.42 -26.49 -7.18
N ARG A 423 -11.68 -25.43 -6.41
CA ARG A 423 -11.89 -24.07 -6.95
C ARG A 423 -10.61 -23.56 -7.57
N GLY A 424 -9.51 -23.58 -6.82
CA GLY A 424 -8.20 -23.16 -7.32
C GLY A 424 -7.70 -24.03 -8.50
N LEU A 425 -8.08 -25.33 -8.53
CA LEU A 425 -7.74 -26.20 -9.66
C LEU A 425 -8.43 -25.80 -10.97
N ARG A 426 -9.68 -25.31 -10.91
CA ARG A 426 -10.38 -24.80 -12.09
C ARG A 426 -9.69 -23.56 -12.66
N ASP A 427 -9.29 -22.66 -11.79
CA ASP A 427 -8.65 -21.41 -12.15
C ASP A 427 -7.25 -21.69 -12.76
N ALA A 428 -6.45 -22.52 -12.12
CA ALA A 428 -5.08 -22.85 -12.58
C ALA A 428 -5.03 -23.61 -13.92
N LEU A 429 -5.99 -24.51 -14.19
CA LEU A 429 -6.03 -25.29 -15.44
C LEU A 429 -6.90 -24.64 -16.53
N GLY A 430 -7.68 -23.60 -16.21
CA GLY A 430 -8.43 -22.81 -17.19
C GLY A 430 -7.52 -21.98 -18.08
N GLU A 431 -6.43 -21.49 -17.55
CA GLU A 431 -5.45 -20.65 -18.26
C GLU A 431 -4.50 -21.44 -19.19
N GLU A 432 -4.15 -22.69 -18.85
CA GLU A 432 -3.31 -23.52 -19.75
C GLU A 432 -4.02 -23.91 -21.06
N ALA A 433 -5.34 -23.98 -21.09
CA ALA A 433 -6.10 -24.30 -22.29
C ALA A 433 -6.18 -23.11 -23.26
N ALA A 434 -6.16 -21.87 -22.76
CA ALA A 434 -6.17 -20.66 -23.59
C ALA A 434 -4.80 -20.33 -24.22
N GLY A 435 -3.70 -20.73 -23.57
CA GLY A 435 -2.33 -20.48 -24.05
C GLY A 435 -1.80 -21.45 -25.11
N ARG A 436 -2.52 -22.55 -25.42
CA ARG A 436 -2.12 -23.53 -26.44
C ARG A 436 -2.85 -23.40 -27.78
N GLN A 437 -3.68 -22.38 -27.95
CA GLN A 437 -4.43 -22.10 -29.19
C GLN A 437 -4.00 -20.79 -29.87
N MET A 438 -2.82 -20.25 -29.56
CA MET A 438 -2.18 -19.18 -30.36
C MET A 438 -0.87 -19.66 -30.95
#